data_ca4d57f0b6a6fbc37efdaae6ff7ef254
#
_entry.id   ca4d57f0b6a6fbc37efdaae6ff7ef254
#
_cell.length_a   1.000
_cell.length_b   1.000
_cell.length_c   1.000
_cell.angle_alpha   90.00
_cell.angle_beta   90.00
_cell.angle_gamma   90.00
#
_symmetry.space_group_name_H-M   'P 1'
#
loop_
_entity.id
_entity.type
_entity.pdbx_description
1 polymer ?
#
loop_
_entity_poly.entity_id
_entity_poly.type
_entity_poly.pdbx_seq_one_letter_code
_entity_poly.pdbx_strand_id
1 'polypeptide(L)'
;MKIYAPNIHLFAFQLNKIVNSDSGQTKNTELWQKADEVVRNTLQQDLHLSQHLDLKKEPENRRVELLKDSEVKNDDYSVSFQGKVSLDHTQQVVIKGFAYPLRIYDSYGLWLNLRRPEKEDDDITPTEDVDVSLLSKLNFNNCLTLNHDDLFLGQTLLITAWLTGAKYKNSTNQVAEECLKALFRDPSQRPPFNRQEELFGSPIFEYGLFSQSSKYQHVLIWLFTDERADAKFNECYQDLVDLFFFRAKVVKAFENSRILYHELESVYKEVEQVVDRLPKNSDAKDLKTEDLKKFKKELKALPKLSLKYTRLLHLIEEYQNTIIINSDNYSSRVRRISYITGEDLRFLKPLSEENSVFFQKQITSDLGYFKHGLALLEQVITVIRGLV
;
A
#
# COMPACT_ATOMS: atom_id res chain seq x y z
N MET A 1 18.54 14.01 19.11
CA MET A 1 18.39 15.07 18.08
C MET A 1 17.07 15.76 18.27
N LYS A 2 17.00 17.08 17.97
CA LYS A 2 15.75 17.84 18.11
C LYS A 2 15.15 18.19 16.75
N ILE A 3 13.84 18.15 16.67
CA ILE A 3 13.01 18.54 15.54
C ILE A 3 11.84 19.41 16.04
N TYR A 4 11.33 20.30 15.20
CA TYR A 4 10.22 21.16 15.55
C TYR A 4 8.93 20.69 14.88
N ALA A 5 7.84 20.71 15.62
CA ALA A 5 6.50 20.36 15.18
C ALA A 5 6.42 19.05 14.34
N PRO A 6 6.97 17.92 14.82
CA PRO A 6 6.89 16.67 14.08
C PRO A 6 5.44 16.24 13.88
N ASN A 7 5.19 15.70 12.68
CA ASN A 7 3.86 15.31 12.24
C ASN A 7 3.96 13.95 11.53
N ILE A 8 3.15 12.98 11.95
CA ILE A 8 3.05 11.65 11.34
C ILE A 8 1.70 11.56 10.62
N HIS A 9 1.73 11.26 9.34
CA HIS A 9 0.56 10.95 8.55
C HIS A 9 0.60 9.47 8.17
N LEU A 10 -0.39 8.71 8.59
CA LEU A 10 -0.63 7.34 8.13
C LEU A 10 -1.72 7.40 7.05
N PHE A 11 -1.37 7.02 5.83
CA PHE A 11 -2.31 6.76 4.74
C PHE A 11 -2.42 5.24 4.58
N ALA A 12 -3.61 4.70 4.79
CA ALA A 12 -3.84 3.25 4.75
C ALA A 12 -5.07 2.94 3.90
N PHE A 13 -5.00 1.85 3.12
CA PHE A 13 -6.04 1.50 2.15
C PHE A 13 -6.37 0.01 2.21
N GLN A 14 -7.67 -0.30 2.08
CA GLN A 14 -8.22 -1.65 2.13
C GLN A 14 -9.32 -1.81 1.07
N LEU A 15 -9.41 -2.98 0.42
CA LEU A 15 -10.51 -3.28 -0.50
C LEU A 15 -11.85 -3.30 0.24
N ASN A 16 -12.86 -2.68 -0.35
CA ASN A 16 -14.25 -2.83 0.08
C ASN A 16 -14.83 -4.10 -0.60
N LYS A 17 -14.59 -5.27 -0.03
CA LYS A 17 -15.28 -6.49 -0.46
C LYS A 17 -16.50 -6.70 0.42
N ILE A 18 -17.69 -6.56 -0.17
CA ILE A 18 -18.92 -7.11 0.39
C ILE A 18 -18.78 -8.63 0.29
N VAL A 19 -18.32 -9.25 1.37
CA VAL A 19 -18.38 -10.71 1.46
C VAL A 19 -19.85 -11.02 1.73
N ASN A 20 -20.53 -11.57 0.72
CA ASN A 20 -21.83 -12.23 0.89
C ASN A 20 -21.64 -13.48 1.78
N SER A 21 -21.46 -13.27 3.06
CA SER A 21 -21.52 -14.34 4.05
C SER A 21 -22.87 -14.22 4.72
N ASP A 22 -23.60 -15.33 4.79
CA ASP A 22 -24.89 -15.48 5.51
C ASP A 22 -24.82 -15.05 6.98
N SER A 23 -23.65 -14.69 7.48
CA SER A 23 -23.39 -14.27 8.87
C SER A 23 -23.48 -12.77 9.12
N GLY A 24 -23.74 -11.93 8.10
CA GLY A 24 -24.01 -10.48 8.29
C GLY A 24 -22.89 -9.64 8.93
N GLN A 25 -21.76 -10.22 9.26
CA GLN A 25 -20.60 -9.48 9.80
C GLN A 25 -19.69 -9.05 8.65
N THR A 26 -19.73 -7.76 8.35
CA THR A 26 -18.80 -7.12 7.41
C THR A 26 -17.39 -7.10 8.03
N LYS A 27 -16.44 -7.84 7.43
CA LYS A 27 -14.99 -7.76 7.76
C LYS A 27 -14.36 -6.38 7.46
N ASN A 28 -15.16 -5.38 7.13
CA ASN A 28 -14.72 -4.05 6.70
C ASN A 28 -14.40 -3.09 7.86
N THR A 29 -14.24 -3.59 9.10
CA THR A 29 -14.03 -2.75 10.28
C THR A 29 -12.57 -2.63 10.71
N GLU A 30 -11.67 -3.45 10.17
CA GLU A 30 -10.27 -3.54 10.64
C GLU A 30 -9.52 -2.21 10.52
N LEU A 31 -9.72 -1.48 9.41
CA LEU A 31 -9.08 -0.18 9.19
C LEU A 31 -9.50 0.86 10.25
N TRP A 32 -10.78 0.85 10.63
CA TRP A 32 -11.33 1.76 11.64
C TRP A 32 -10.90 1.38 13.05
N GLN A 33 -10.91 0.07 13.35
CA GLN A 33 -10.39 -0.46 14.62
C GLN A 33 -8.91 -0.15 14.79
N LYS A 34 -8.15 -0.12 13.70
CA LYS A 34 -6.74 0.26 13.73
C LYS A 34 -6.54 1.73 14.11
N ALA A 35 -7.40 2.64 13.61
CA ALA A 35 -7.38 4.03 14.05
C ALA A 35 -7.64 4.14 15.56
N ASP A 36 -8.66 3.42 16.08
CA ASP A 36 -8.98 3.38 17.51
C ASP A 36 -7.80 2.82 18.32
N GLU A 37 -7.15 1.75 17.85
CA GLU A 37 -5.96 1.17 18.48
C GLU A 37 -4.79 2.17 18.55
N VAL A 38 -4.52 2.88 17.45
CA VAL A 38 -3.44 3.89 17.41
C VAL A 38 -3.71 4.99 18.43
N VAL A 39 -4.92 5.56 18.46
CA VAL A 39 -5.26 6.65 19.39
C VAL A 39 -5.21 6.15 20.84
N ARG A 40 -5.70 4.94 21.12
CA ARG A 40 -5.63 4.34 22.46
C ARG A 40 -4.21 4.12 22.90
N ASN A 41 -3.35 3.57 22.05
CA ASN A 41 -1.95 3.27 22.39
C ASN A 41 -1.09 4.52 22.58
N THR A 42 -1.40 5.59 21.83
CA THR A 42 -0.61 6.83 21.87
C THR A 42 -1.11 7.83 22.89
N LEU A 43 -2.44 8.00 23.00
CA LEU A 43 -3.07 9.04 23.83
C LEU A 43 -3.92 8.51 24.97
N GLN A 44 -4.07 7.19 25.10
CA GLN A 44 -4.90 6.52 26.12
C GLN A 44 -6.39 6.97 26.03
N GLN A 45 -6.88 7.20 24.82
CA GLN A 45 -8.24 7.64 24.55
C GLN A 45 -8.92 6.68 23.56
N ASP A 46 -10.23 6.53 23.67
CA ASP A 46 -11.03 5.76 22.73
C ASP A 46 -11.66 6.71 21.70
N LEU A 47 -11.31 6.52 20.43
CA LEU A 47 -11.86 7.34 19.33
C LEU A 47 -13.24 6.84 18.88
N HIS A 48 -13.49 5.52 18.96
CA HIS A 48 -14.71 4.86 18.49
C HIS A 48 -15.09 5.23 17.04
N LEU A 49 -14.08 5.30 16.14
CA LEU A 49 -14.22 5.86 14.79
C LEU A 49 -15.42 5.26 14.04
N SER A 50 -15.65 3.95 14.15
CA SER A 50 -16.75 3.26 13.46
C SER A 50 -18.14 3.82 13.80
N GLN A 51 -18.33 4.42 14.99
CA GLN A 51 -19.61 4.99 15.40
C GLN A 51 -19.92 6.31 14.68
N HIS A 52 -18.89 6.98 14.16
CA HIS A 52 -18.98 8.24 13.45
C HIS A 52 -19.24 8.07 11.95
N LEU A 53 -19.15 6.82 11.41
CA LEU A 53 -19.19 6.56 9.99
C LEU A 53 -20.57 6.19 9.46
N ASP A 54 -20.84 6.62 8.23
CA ASP A 54 -21.91 6.10 7.37
C ASP A 54 -21.28 5.34 6.19
N LEU A 55 -21.15 4.03 6.33
CA LEU A 55 -20.60 3.15 5.30
C LEU A 55 -21.56 2.88 4.13
N LYS A 56 -22.83 3.34 4.25
CA LYS A 56 -23.88 3.18 3.23
C LYS A 56 -23.94 4.37 2.26
N LYS A 57 -23.18 5.45 2.53
CA LYS A 57 -23.11 6.58 1.59
C LYS A 57 -22.78 6.10 0.20
N GLU A 58 -23.70 6.35 -0.74
CA GLU A 58 -23.47 6.06 -2.15
C GLU A 58 -22.56 7.12 -2.78
N PRO A 59 -21.57 6.72 -3.59
CA PRO A 59 -20.68 7.68 -4.22
C PRO A 59 -21.41 8.36 -5.40
N GLU A 60 -21.69 9.64 -5.27
CA GLU A 60 -22.00 10.47 -6.44
C GLU A 60 -20.77 10.62 -7.35
N ASN A 61 -19.59 10.49 -6.76
CA ASN A 61 -18.28 10.61 -7.38
C ASN A 61 -17.36 9.43 -7.02
N ARG A 62 -16.15 9.47 -7.55
CA ARG A 62 -15.10 8.45 -7.32
C ARG A 62 -14.60 8.41 -5.87
N ARG A 63 -14.89 9.44 -5.08
CA ARG A 63 -14.48 9.60 -3.69
C ARG A 63 -15.68 10.06 -2.85
N VAL A 64 -15.80 9.48 -1.66
CA VAL A 64 -16.85 9.79 -0.68
C VAL A 64 -16.23 9.88 0.71
N GLU A 65 -16.50 10.96 1.40
CA GLU A 65 -16.19 11.15 2.81
C GLU A 65 -17.21 10.38 3.66
N LEU A 66 -16.72 9.49 4.55
CA LEU A 66 -17.57 8.54 5.27
C LEU A 66 -18.11 9.07 6.61
N LEU A 67 -17.70 10.26 7.06
CA LEU A 67 -18.24 10.83 8.27
C LEU A 67 -19.74 11.08 8.09
N LYS A 68 -20.56 10.79 9.12
CA LYS A 68 -21.99 11.09 9.11
C LYS A 68 -22.24 12.58 8.95
N ASP A 69 -23.24 12.97 8.18
CA ASP A 69 -23.54 14.39 7.91
C ASP A 69 -23.86 15.17 9.18
N SER A 70 -24.45 14.52 10.18
CA SER A 70 -24.73 15.12 11.50
C SER A 70 -23.45 15.47 12.29
N GLU A 71 -22.31 14.97 11.91
CA GLU A 71 -21.04 15.17 12.61
C GLU A 71 -20.08 16.10 11.84
N VAL A 72 -20.39 16.40 10.57
CA VAL A 72 -19.62 17.33 9.75
C VAL A 72 -19.77 18.76 10.29
N LYS A 73 -18.64 19.42 10.55
CA LYS A 73 -18.60 20.81 11.03
C LYS A 73 -17.73 21.64 10.11
N ASN A 74 -18.26 22.73 9.58
CA ASN A 74 -17.50 23.66 8.73
C ASN A 74 -16.77 22.97 7.56
N ASP A 75 -17.43 22.02 6.89
CA ASP A 75 -16.86 21.20 5.82
C ASP A 75 -15.64 20.34 6.24
N ASP A 76 -15.43 20.14 7.54
CA ASP A 76 -14.45 19.20 8.07
C ASP A 76 -15.07 17.81 8.21
N TYR A 77 -14.57 16.87 7.42
CA TYR A 77 -14.99 15.46 7.37
C TYR A 77 -14.07 14.55 8.18
N SER A 78 -13.38 15.11 9.16
CA SER A 78 -12.47 14.37 10.04
C SER A 78 -12.98 14.28 11.48
N VAL A 79 -12.56 13.26 12.20
CA VAL A 79 -12.75 13.13 13.64
C VAL A 79 -11.47 13.57 14.33
N SER A 80 -11.50 14.75 14.94
CA SER A 80 -10.35 15.34 15.64
C SER A 80 -10.21 14.79 17.06
N PHE A 81 -8.97 14.66 17.52
CA PHE A 81 -8.62 14.26 18.87
C PHE A 81 -7.37 14.99 19.35
N GLN A 82 -7.19 15.05 20.69
CA GLN A 82 -5.98 15.60 21.29
C GLN A 82 -5.70 14.94 22.63
N GLY A 83 -4.43 14.91 23.03
CA GLY A 83 -4.01 14.34 24.30
C GLY A 83 -2.59 14.76 24.66
N LYS A 84 -2.09 14.25 25.79
CA LYS A 84 -0.74 14.52 26.27
C LYS A 84 0.09 13.25 26.25
N VAL A 85 1.32 13.37 25.77
CA VAL A 85 2.31 12.27 25.74
C VAL A 85 3.49 12.66 26.62
N SER A 86 3.89 11.76 27.52
CA SER A 86 5.08 11.97 28.37
C SER A 86 6.35 11.64 27.60
N LEU A 87 7.25 12.61 27.47
CA LEU A 87 8.59 12.40 26.93
C LEU A 87 9.48 11.70 27.96
N ASP A 88 9.44 12.19 29.18
CA ASP A 88 10.11 11.65 30.36
C ASP A 88 9.24 11.83 31.62
N HIS A 89 9.82 11.68 32.83
CA HIS A 89 9.08 11.82 34.09
C HIS A 89 8.60 13.25 34.39
N THR A 90 9.12 14.25 33.71
CA THR A 90 8.92 15.67 34.02
C THR A 90 8.23 16.44 32.88
N GLN A 91 8.41 16.00 31.64
CA GLN A 91 7.95 16.72 30.45
C GLN A 91 6.79 16.00 29.75
N GLN A 92 5.67 16.69 29.62
CA GLN A 92 4.53 16.27 28.80
C GLN A 92 4.38 17.22 27.62
N VAL A 93 4.04 16.67 26.45
CA VAL A 93 3.76 17.45 25.24
C VAL A 93 2.33 17.18 24.75
N VAL A 94 1.70 18.23 24.27
CA VAL A 94 0.37 18.12 23.64
C VAL A 94 0.55 17.51 22.26
N ILE A 95 -0.28 16.52 21.94
CA ILE A 95 -0.41 15.93 20.61
C ILE A 95 -1.85 16.17 20.16
N LYS A 96 -2.00 16.72 18.97
CA LYS A 96 -3.28 16.87 18.28
C LYS A 96 -3.28 15.90 17.09
N GLY A 97 -4.46 15.50 16.64
CA GLY A 97 -4.58 14.64 15.48
C GLY A 97 -5.99 14.59 14.94
N PHE A 98 -6.13 13.91 13.82
CA PHE A 98 -7.44 13.62 13.24
C PHE A 98 -7.43 12.28 12.52
N ALA A 99 -8.60 11.67 12.40
CA ALA A 99 -8.88 10.53 11.54
C ALA A 99 -9.84 10.97 10.43
N TYR A 100 -9.42 10.82 9.18
CA TYR A 100 -10.18 11.16 7.99
C TYR A 100 -10.52 9.89 7.20
N PRO A 101 -11.72 9.34 7.40
CA PRO A 101 -12.20 8.13 6.77
C PRO A 101 -12.86 8.44 5.43
N LEU A 102 -12.51 7.69 4.39
CA LEU A 102 -13.05 7.91 3.06
C LEU A 102 -13.21 6.59 2.29
N ARG A 103 -14.02 6.62 1.23
CA ARG A 103 -14.07 5.58 0.21
C ARG A 103 -13.57 6.15 -1.11
N ILE A 104 -12.66 5.43 -1.76
CA ILE A 104 -12.13 5.75 -3.08
C ILE A 104 -12.40 4.54 -3.99
N TYR A 105 -13.30 4.68 -4.96
CA TYR A 105 -13.74 3.60 -5.85
C TYR A 105 -14.23 2.36 -5.06
N ASP A 106 -13.54 1.25 -5.22
CA ASP A 106 -13.79 -0.06 -4.62
C ASP A 106 -13.08 -0.28 -3.28
N SER A 107 -12.56 0.78 -2.67
CA SER A 107 -11.67 0.67 -1.50
C SER A 107 -12.01 1.69 -0.43
N TYR A 108 -11.74 1.32 0.82
CA TYR A 108 -11.70 2.24 1.94
C TYR A 108 -10.31 2.83 2.12
N GLY A 109 -10.25 4.09 2.51
CA GLY A 109 -9.04 4.81 2.88
C GLY A 109 -9.15 5.43 4.26
N LEU A 110 -8.05 5.45 4.96
CA LEU A 110 -7.89 6.15 6.23
C LEU A 110 -6.66 7.04 6.12
N TRP A 111 -6.84 8.33 6.39
CA TRP A 111 -5.74 9.22 6.71
C TRP A 111 -5.81 9.56 8.19
N LEU A 112 -4.85 9.02 8.95
CA LEU A 112 -4.70 9.29 10.38
C LEU A 112 -3.49 10.21 10.55
N ASN A 113 -3.69 11.29 11.31
CA ASN A 113 -2.68 12.27 11.61
C ASN A 113 -2.39 12.34 13.12
N LEU A 114 -1.12 12.41 13.48
CA LEU A 114 -0.63 12.64 14.84
C LEU A 114 0.45 13.70 14.77
N ARG A 115 0.23 14.85 15.41
CA ARG A 115 1.16 15.97 15.34
C ARG A 115 1.39 16.66 16.67
N ARG A 116 2.63 17.10 16.90
CA ARG A 116 2.87 18.18 17.84
C ARG A 116 2.51 19.49 17.12
N PRO A 117 1.58 20.30 17.67
CA PRO A 117 1.24 21.56 17.03
C PRO A 117 2.43 22.52 17.04
N GLU A 118 2.49 23.43 16.07
CA GLU A 118 3.52 24.48 16.00
C GLU A 118 3.35 25.55 17.07
N LYS A 119 2.10 25.75 17.51
CA LYS A 119 1.76 26.75 18.53
C LYS A 119 1.03 26.09 19.69
N GLU A 120 1.17 26.67 20.86
CA GLU A 120 0.39 26.31 22.05
C GLU A 120 -1.11 26.60 21.84
N ASP A 121 -1.93 26.28 22.82
CA ASP A 121 -3.40 26.42 22.72
C ASP A 121 -3.87 27.90 22.61
N ASP A 122 -3.00 28.87 22.84
CA ASP A 122 -3.26 30.29 22.63
C ASP A 122 -3.13 30.74 21.17
N ASP A 123 -2.70 29.84 20.26
CA ASP A 123 -2.39 30.07 18.84
C ASP A 123 -1.35 31.19 18.56
N ILE A 124 -0.63 31.63 19.58
CA ILE A 124 0.37 32.71 19.50
C ILE A 124 1.74 32.17 19.84
N THR A 125 1.89 31.47 20.96
CA THR A 125 3.17 31.02 21.50
C THR A 125 3.70 29.82 20.72
N PRO A 126 4.90 29.90 20.07
CA PRO A 126 5.49 28.74 19.43
C PRO A 126 5.80 27.64 20.45
N THR A 127 5.57 26.39 20.05
CA THR A 127 5.98 25.24 20.88
C THR A 127 7.49 25.05 20.82
N GLU A 128 8.05 24.35 21.79
CA GLU A 128 9.49 24.05 21.80
C GLU A 128 9.85 22.86 20.87
N ASP A 129 11.10 22.84 20.43
CA ASP A 129 11.73 21.69 19.79
C ASP A 129 11.64 20.45 20.68
N VAL A 130 11.33 19.31 20.09
CA VAL A 130 11.27 18.04 20.78
C VAL A 130 12.35 17.07 20.30
N ASP A 131 12.75 16.17 21.17
CA ASP A 131 13.65 15.09 20.78
C ASP A 131 12.97 14.11 19.82
N VAL A 132 13.69 13.59 18.82
CA VAL A 132 13.17 12.62 17.84
C VAL A 132 12.57 11.37 18.49
N SER A 133 12.94 11.06 19.75
CA SER A 133 12.34 9.96 20.52
C SER A 133 10.82 10.09 20.72
N LEU A 134 10.24 11.27 20.56
CA LEU A 134 8.79 11.45 20.49
C LEU A 134 8.14 10.54 19.46
N LEU A 135 8.77 10.35 18.29
CA LEU A 135 8.24 9.47 17.25
C LEU A 135 8.02 8.03 17.75
N SER A 136 8.87 7.55 18.66
CA SER A 136 8.70 6.22 19.27
C SER A 136 7.51 6.14 20.25
N LYS A 137 7.11 7.27 20.81
CA LYS A 137 5.91 7.35 21.65
C LYS A 137 4.65 7.38 20.81
N LEU A 138 4.71 8.05 19.66
CA LEU A 138 3.61 8.11 18.69
C LEU A 138 3.43 6.80 17.91
N ASN A 139 4.46 5.96 17.84
CA ASN A 139 4.41 4.60 17.27
C ASN A 139 4.64 3.53 18.34
N PHE A 140 4.00 3.71 19.50
CA PHE A 140 4.15 2.76 20.61
C PHE A 140 3.70 1.35 20.18
N ASN A 141 4.52 0.34 20.46
CA ASN A 141 4.32 -1.05 20.06
C ASN A 141 4.06 -1.24 18.54
N ASN A 142 4.63 -0.35 17.69
CA ASN A 142 4.41 -0.34 16.24
C ASN A 142 2.93 -0.23 15.84
N CYS A 143 2.14 0.49 16.62
CA CYS A 143 0.72 0.66 16.37
C CYS A 143 0.40 1.31 15.01
N LEU A 144 1.33 2.00 14.37
CA LEU A 144 1.17 2.55 13.02
C LEU A 144 1.40 1.54 11.89
N THR A 145 1.73 0.29 12.21
CA THR A 145 1.86 -0.79 11.23
C THR A 145 0.55 -1.59 11.17
N LEU A 146 -0.05 -1.67 9.99
CA LEU A 146 -1.23 -2.49 9.75
C LEU A 146 -0.82 -3.92 9.40
N ASN A 147 -1.69 -4.86 9.75
CA ASN A 147 -1.52 -6.26 9.37
C ASN A 147 -1.79 -6.44 7.88
N HIS A 148 -0.97 -7.26 7.22
CA HIS A 148 -1.15 -7.62 5.82
C HIS A 148 -2.17 -8.77 5.73
N ASP A 149 -3.44 -8.44 5.52
CA ASP A 149 -4.46 -9.40 5.11
C ASP A 149 -4.69 -9.34 3.58
N ASP A 150 -5.54 -10.23 3.06
CA ASP A 150 -5.86 -10.28 1.63
C ASP A 150 -6.60 -9.04 1.12
N LEU A 151 -7.25 -8.28 1.99
CA LEU A 151 -7.99 -7.07 1.65
C LEU A 151 -7.10 -5.82 1.75
N PHE A 152 -6.00 -5.88 2.49
CA PHE A 152 -5.11 -4.76 2.68
C PHE A 152 -4.33 -4.45 1.40
N LEU A 153 -4.50 -3.23 0.90
CA LEU A 153 -3.84 -2.76 -0.32
C LEU A 153 -2.43 -2.22 -0.04
N GLY A 154 -2.25 -1.58 1.10
CA GLY A 154 -0.98 -0.99 1.50
C GLY A 154 -1.14 0.25 2.35
N GLN A 155 -0.02 0.72 2.86
CA GLN A 155 0.07 1.96 3.64
C GLN A 155 1.30 2.77 3.26
N THR A 156 1.24 4.08 3.56
CA THR A 156 2.37 5.00 3.53
C THR A 156 2.40 5.77 4.84
N LEU A 157 3.56 5.78 5.51
CA LEU A 157 3.84 6.70 6.61
C LEU A 157 4.62 7.89 6.05
N LEU A 158 4.09 9.09 6.21
CA LEU A 158 4.78 10.33 5.92
C LEU A 158 5.07 11.05 7.23
N ILE A 159 6.33 11.25 7.54
CA ILE A 159 6.79 12.06 8.67
C ILE A 159 7.22 13.41 8.11
N THR A 160 6.63 14.50 8.62
CA THR A 160 7.14 15.84 8.37
C THR A 160 7.64 16.46 9.66
N ALA A 161 8.70 17.27 9.59
CA ALA A 161 9.22 18.03 10.72
C ALA A 161 10.05 19.20 10.22
N TRP A 162 10.08 20.28 10.99
CA TRP A 162 10.96 21.41 10.73
C TRP A 162 12.36 21.18 11.31
N LEU A 163 13.37 21.61 10.57
CA LEU A 163 14.75 21.66 11.04
C LEU A 163 15.08 23.07 11.54
N THR A 164 15.20 23.19 12.88
CA THR A 164 15.51 24.43 13.57
C THR A 164 17.01 24.57 13.77
N GLY A 165 17.78 25.21 13.18
CA GLY A 165 19.23 25.42 13.40
C GLY A 165 20.12 24.97 12.28
N ALA A 166 21.11 25.79 11.99
CA ALA A 166 22.05 25.61 10.89
C ALA A 166 22.81 24.27 10.91
N LYS A 167 23.06 23.73 12.12
CA LYS A 167 23.75 22.45 12.29
C LYS A 167 22.97 21.28 11.69
N TYR A 168 21.65 21.27 11.81
CA TYR A 168 20.81 20.17 11.31
C TYR A 168 20.55 20.29 9.81
N LYS A 169 20.52 21.51 9.27
CA LYS A 169 20.37 21.73 7.82
C LYS A 169 21.52 21.12 7.01
N ASN A 170 22.70 20.98 7.60
CA ASN A 170 23.87 20.35 6.96
C ASN A 170 23.98 18.83 7.21
N SER A 171 23.07 18.22 8.00
CA SER A 171 23.09 16.81 8.36
C SER A 171 21.71 16.15 8.24
N THR A 172 20.95 16.54 7.22
CA THR A 172 19.56 16.06 7.01
C THR A 172 19.46 14.55 6.93
N ASN A 173 20.43 13.87 6.30
CA ASN A 173 20.50 12.41 6.23
C ASN A 173 20.56 11.78 7.62
N GLN A 174 21.38 12.33 8.51
CA GLN A 174 21.51 11.83 9.88
C GLN A 174 20.22 12.05 10.66
N VAL A 175 19.54 13.20 10.47
CA VAL A 175 18.24 13.45 11.12
C VAL A 175 17.19 12.47 10.63
N ALA A 176 17.10 12.22 9.31
CA ALA A 176 16.16 11.26 8.75
C ALA A 176 16.40 9.84 9.29
N GLU A 177 17.66 9.40 9.36
CA GLU A 177 18.03 8.11 9.95
C GLU A 177 17.62 8.01 11.43
N GLU A 178 17.83 9.04 12.21
CA GLU A 178 17.44 9.05 13.63
C GLU A 178 15.90 9.08 13.78
N CYS A 179 15.17 9.77 12.91
CA CYS A 179 13.71 9.72 12.86
C CYS A 179 13.22 8.29 12.55
N LEU A 180 13.82 7.63 11.55
CA LEU A 180 13.47 6.24 11.21
C LEU A 180 13.75 5.28 12.39
N LYS A 181 14.92 5.41 13.04
CA LYS A 181 15.30 4.59 14.20
C LYS A 181 14.37 4.83 15.39
N ALA A 182 13.94 6.06 15.59
CA ALA A 182 12.99 6.40 16.65
C ALA A 182 11.60 5.84 16.35
N LEU A 183 11.15 5.92 15.10
CA LEU A 183 9.86 5.38 14.67
C LEU A 183 9.80 3.85 14.81
N PHE A 184 10.87 3.15 14.40
CA PHE A 184 10.99 1.69 14.47
C PHE A 184 12.14 1.30 15.39
N ARG A 185 11.83 1.02 16.65
CA ARG A 185 12.84 0.62 17.65
C ARG A 185 13.53 -0.69 17.29
N ASP A 186 12.75 -1.67 16.79
CA ASP A 186 13.29 -2.93 16.32
C ASP A 186 13.95 -2.75 14.93
N PRO A 187 15.27 -2.99 14.80
CA PRO A 187 15.97 -2.88 13.53
C PRO A 187 15.41 -3.79 12.42
N SER A 188 14.81 -4.94 12.78
CA SER A 188 14.25 -5.89 11.83
C SER A 188 13.01 -5.37 11.11
N GLN A 189 12.36 -4.35 11.67
CA GLN A 189 11.15 -3.72 11.13
C GLN A 189 11.44 -2.44 10.35
N ARG A 190 12.69 -1.97 10.35
CA ARG A 190 13.09 -0.77 9.62
C ARG A 190 13.12 -1.04 8.12
N PRO A 191 12.33 -0.33 7.31
CA PRO A 191 12.43 -0.44 5.88
C PRO A 191 13.80 0.05 5.39
N PRO A 192 14.39 -0.61 4.38
CA PRO A 192 15.66 -0.20 3.81
C PRO A 192 15.53 1.17 3.13
N PHE A 193 16.62 1.94 3.16
CA PHE A 193 16.72 3.19 2.42
C PHE A 193 16.58 2.92 0.91
N ASN A 194 15.76 3.74 0.24
CA ASN A 194 15.54 3.69 -1.20
C ASN A 194 16.28 4.84 -1.89
N ARG A 195 15.92 6.08 -1.58
CA ARG A 195 16.49 7.28 -2.20
C ARG A 195 16.24 8.55 -1.38
N GLN A 196 16.98 9.59 -1.74
CA GLN A 196 16.82 10.95 -1.25
C GLN A 196 16.70 11.89 -2.44
N GLU A 197 15.80 12.85 -2.34
CA GLU A 197 15.65 13.96 -3.30
C GLU A 197 15.14 15.21 -2.59
N GLU A 198 14.74 16.20 -3.36
CA GLU A 198 14.06 17.39 -2.87
C GLU A 198 12.60 17.42 -3.34
N LEU A 199 11.71 17.85 -2.45
CA LEU A 199 10.33 18.17 -2.74
C LEU A 199 10.00 19.55 -2.18
N PHE A 200 9.56 20.45 -3.05
CA PHE A 200 9.30 21.86 -2.72
C PHE A 200 10.50 22.57 -2.04
N GLY A 201 11.72 22.23 -2.47
CA GLY A 201 12.96 22.81 -1.94
C GLY A 201 13.41 22.28 -0.57
N SER A 202 12.76 21.25 -0.05
CA SER A 202 13.16 20.60 1.19
C SER A 202 13.48 19.12 0.98
N PRO A 203 14.49 18.56 1.69
CA PRO A 203 14.92 17.19 1.50
C PRO A 203 13.85 16.19 1.96
N ILE A 204 13.59 15.21 1.10
CA ILE A 204 12.69 14.08 1.35
C ILE A 204 13.43 12.76 1.16
N PHE A 205 13.22 11.85 2.08
CA PHE A 205 13.86 10.53 2.13
C PHE A 205 12.79 9.45 1.99
N GLU A 206 13.02 8.51 1.07
CA GLU A 206 12.13 7.37 0.86
C GLU A 206 12.77 6.08 1.36
N TYR A 207 12.02 5.33 2.14
CA TYR A 207 12.37 4.00 2.66
C TYR A 207 11.33 2.98 2.27
N GLY A 208 11.78 1.75 2.03
CA GLY A 208 10.96 0.64 1.56
C GLY A 208 11.13 0.40 0.07
N LEU A 209 11.57 -0.82 -0.29
CA LEU A 209 11.76 -1.26 -1.67
C LEU A 209 10.52 -2.01 -2.14
N PHE A 210 10.13 -1.85 -3.41
CA PHE A 210 9.01 -2.57 -4.01
C PHE A 210 9.18 -4.09 -3.97
N SER A 211 10.42 -4.58 -4.07
CA SER A 211 10.74 -6.01 -3.96
C SER A 211 10.56 -6.60 -2.56
N GLN A 212 10.34 -5.76 -1.56
CA GLN A 212 10.18 -6.12 -0.16
C GLN A 212 8.89 -5.51 0.44
N SER A 213 7.93 -5.14 -0.39
CA SER A 213 6.67 -4.50 0.03
C SER A 213 5.83 -5.38 0.96
N SER A 214 5.93 -6.71 0.83
CA SER A 214 5.28 -7.66 1.75
C SER A 214 5.91 -7.70 3.15
N LYS A 215 7.16 -7.25 3.30
CA LYS A 215 7.90 -7.28 4.55
C LYS A 215 7.97 -5.92 5.23
N TYR A 216 8.13 -4.86 4.45
CA TYR A 216 8.35 -3.51 4.95
C TYR A 216 7.35 -2.53 4.37
N GLN A 217 6.87 -1.65 5.21
CA GLN A 217 6.00 -0.56 4.80
C GLN A 217 6.77 0.56 4.07
N HIS A 218 6.05 1.36 3.31
CA HIS A 218 6.57 2.56 2.67
C HIS A 218 6.62 3.71 3.67
N VAL A 219 7.80 4.31 3.84
CA VAL A 219 8.02 5.44 4.75
C VAL A 219 8.67 6.59 4.02
N LEU A 220 8.13 7.77 4.19
CA LEU A 220 8.67 9.03 3.72
C LEU A 220 9.03 9.89 4.94
N ILE A 221 10.23 10.47 4.94
CA ILE A 221 10.64 11.46 5.94
C ILE A 221 10.98 12.75 5.20
N TRP A 222 10.18 13.78 5.41
CA TRP A 222 10.30 15.05 4.74
C TRP A 222 10.64 16.15 5.75
N LEU A 223 11.85 16.68 5.64
CA LEU A 223 12.42 17.61 6.61
C LEU A 223 12.35 19.02 6.07
N PHE A 224 11.43 19.83 6.56
CA PHE A 224 11.25 21.22 6.13
C PHE A 224 12.43 22.08 6.53
N THR A 225 13.03 22.75 5.57
CA THR A 225 14.17 23.68 5.75
C THR A 225 13.77 25.12 5.50
N ASP A 226 12.64 25.36 4.84
CA ASP A 226 12.01 26.65 4.63
C ASP A 226 10.47 26.54 4.60
N GLU A 227 9.77 27.66 4.72
CA GLU A 227 8.32 27.75 4.80
C GLU A 227 7.61 27.33 3.49
N ARG A 228 8.32 27.34 2.36
CA ARG A 228 7.74 27.01 1.05
C ARG A 228 7.25 25.57 1.02
N ALA A 229 8.02 24.64 1.60
CA ALA A 229 7.65 23.22 1.59
C ALA A 229 6.35 22.97 2.35
N ASP A 230 6.17 23.56 3.53
CA ASP A 230 4.94 23.46 4.31
C ASP A 230 3.75 24.11 3.61
N ALA A 231 3.93 25.34 3.09
CA ALA A 231 2.89 26.04 2.34
C ALA A 231 2.40 25.20 1.13
N LYS A 232 3.34 24.66 0.33
CA LYS A 232 3.01 23.82 -0.82
C LYS A 232 2.39 22.46 -0.43
N PHE A 233 2.83 21.88 0.68
CA PHE A 233 2.17 20.70 1.24
C PHE A 233 0.71 21.00 1.58
N ASN A 234 0.42 22.13 2.22
CA ASN A 234 -0.93 22.54 2.58
C ASN A 234 -1.82 22.84 1.36
N GLU A 235 -1.25 23.23 0.20
CA GLU A 235 -1.98 23.41 -1.06
C GLU A 235 -2.43 22.06 -1.68
N CYS A 236 -1.70 20.95 -1.45
CA CYS A 236 -1.91 19.70 -2.16
C CYS A 236 -2.17 18.46 -1.27
N TYR A 237 -2.31 18.60 0.04
CA TYR A 237 -2.38 17.47 0.97
C TYR A 237 -3.52 16.48 0.66
N GLN A 238 -4.66 16.95 0.14
CA GLN A 238 -5.77 16.09 -0.25
C GLN A 238 -5.44 15.24 -1.49
N ASP A 239 -4.68 15.79 -2.44
CA ASP A 239 -4.24 15.07 -3.64
C ASP A 239 -3.22 13.97 -3.28
N LEU A 240 -2.47 14.11 -2.17
CA LEU A 240 -1.55 13.09 -1.69
C LEU A 240 -2.28 11.82 -1.21
N VAL A 241 -3.49 11.95 -0.66
CA VAL A 241 -4.30 10.78 -0.29
C VAL A 241 -4.57 9.90 -1.51
N ASP A 242 -5.05 10.50 -2.60
CA ASP A 242 -5.31 9.80 -3.85
C ASP A 242 -4.02 9.26 -4.48
N LEU A 243 -2.92 10.03 -4.40
CA LEU A 243 -1.61 9.63 -4.90
C LEU A 243 -1.13 8.33 -4.22
N PHE A 244 -1.18 8.27 -2.89
CA PHE A 244 -0.77 7.10 -2.13
C PHE A 244 -1.73 5.92 -2.31
N PHE A 245 -3.02 6.19 -2.53
CA PHE A 245 -3.99 5.16 -2.92
C PHE A 245 -3.59 4.48 -4.24
N PHE A 246 -3.35 5.25 -5.30
CA PHE A 246 -2.96 4.68 -6.59
C PHE A 246 -1.61 3.97 -6.50
N ARG A 247 -0.66 4.50 -5.72
CA ARG A 247 0.59 3.81 -5.41
C ARG A 247 0.33 2.43 -4.77
N ALA A 248 -0.51 2.37 -3.76
CA ALA A 248 -0.85 1.12 -3.07
C ALA A 248 -1.46 0.09 -4.03
N LYS A 249 -2.39 0.50 -4.91
CA LYS A 249 -2.98 -0.35 -5.96
C LYS A 249 -1.92 -0.91 -6.92
N VAL A 250 -0.99 -0.08 -7.40
CA VAL A 250 0.09 -0.50 -8.32
C VAL A 250 1.00 -1.52 -7.65
N VAL A 251 1.46 -1.23 -6.43
CA VAL A 251 2.40 -2.11 -5.70
C VAL A 251 1.74 -3.44 -5.35
N LYS A 252 0.51 -3.41 -4.83
CA LYS A 252 -0.23 -4.63 -4.46
C LYS A 252 -0.55 -5.50 -5.68
N ALA A 253 -0.92 -4.91 -6.80
CA ALA A 253 -1.15 -5.65 -8.03
C ALA A 253 0.13 -6.35 -8.54
N PHE A 254 1.28 -5.67 -8.46
CA PHE A 254 2.54 -6.29 -8.82
C PHE A 254 2.91 -7.42 -7.86
N GLU A 255 2.80 -7.21 -6.55
CA GLU A 255 3.05 -8.24 -5.52
C GLU A 255 2.19 -9.48 -5.78
N ASN A 256 0.88 -9.31 -5.97
CA ASN A 256 -0.04 -10.40 -6.25
C ASN A 256 0.31 -11.12 -7.57
N SER A 257 0.77 -10.40 -8.60
CA SER A 257 1.23 -11.02 -9.83
C SER A 257 2.44 -11.93 -9.61
N ARG A 258 3.34 -11.60 -8.67
CA ARG A 258 4.50 -12.44 -8.31
C ARG A 258 4.07 -13.72 -7.58
N ILE A 259 3.08 -13.62 -6.70
CA ILE A 259 2.50 -14.79 -6.02
C ILE A 259 1.87 -15.74 -7.07
N LEU A 260 1.06 -15.20 -7.98
CA LEU A 260 0.44 -16.00 -9.04
C LEU A 260 1.46 -16.59 -10.03
N TYR A 261 2.56 -15.88 -10.30
CA TYR A 261 3.64 -16.42 -11.12
C TYR A 261 4.13 -17.78 -10.58
N HIS A 262 4.40 -17.88 -9.29
CA HIS A 262 4.87 -19.12 -8.67
C HIS A 262 3.81 -20.23 -8.69
N GLU A 263 2.54 -19.86 -8.51
CA GLU A 263 1.45 -20.83 -8.62
C GLU A 263 1.32 -21.35 -10.05
N LEU A 264 1.38 -20.45 -11.04
CA LEU A 264 1.28 -20.81 -12.45
C LEU A 264 2.49 -21.64 -12.92
N GLU A 265 3.69 -21.31 -12.45
CA GLU A 265 4.90 -22.11 -12.68
C GLU A 265 4.76 -23.56 -12.17
N SER A 266 4.14 -23.72 -10.98
CA SER A 266 3.84 -25.06 -10.44
C SER A 266 2.91 -25.84 -11.34
N VAL A 267 1.83 -25.20 -11.81
CA VAL A 267 0.86 -25.84 -12.73
C VAL A 267 1.50 -26.12 -14.09
N TYR A 268 2.37 -25.24 -14.58
CA TYR A 268 3.12 -25.47 -15.81
C TYR A 268 4.01 -26.73 -15.74
N LYS A 269 4.73 -26.92 -14.64
CA LYS A 269 5.51 -28.13 -14.38
C LYS A 269 4.65 -29.41 -14.36
N GLU A 270 3.40 -29.34 -13.87
CA GLU A 270 2.47 -30.47 -13.97
C GLU A 270 2.14 -30.81 -15.43
N VAL A 271 1.94 -29.79 -16.28
CA VAL A 271 1.73 -29.97 -17.72
C VAL A 271 2.92 -30.62 -18.39
N GLU A 272 4.15 -30.14 -18.13
CA GLU A 272 5.38 -30.73 -18.67
C GLU A 272 5.52 -32.21 -18.28
N GLN A 273 5.23 -32.56 -17.03
CA GLN A 273 5.27 -33.97 -16.58
C GLN A 273 4.27 -34.85 -17.31
N VAL A 274 3.11 -34.33 -17.73
CA VAL A 274 2.17 -35.09 -18.56
C VAL A 274 2.73 -35.27 -19.97
N VAL A 275 3.32 -34.24 -20.55
CA VAL A 275 4.00 -34.30 -21.87
C VAL A 275 5.10 -35.36 -21.88
N ASP A 276 5.95 -35.37 -20.86
CA ASP A 276 7.07 -36.33 -20.77
C ASP A 276 6.63 -37.80 -20.68
N ARG A 277 5.40 -38.04 -20.23
CA ARG A 277 4.82 -39.40 -20.14
C ARG A 277 4.18 -39.86 -21.44
N LEU A 278 4.00 -38.98 -22.43
CA LEU A 278 3.46 -39.35 -23.73
C LEU A 278 4.44 -40.26 -24.48
N PRO A 279 3.94 -41.28 -25.20
CA PRO A 279 4.80 -42.17 -25.98
C PRO A 279 5.52 -41.35 -27.06
N LYS A 280 6.85 -41.51 -27.13
CA LYS A 280 7.68 -40.83 -28.11
C LYS A 280 7.43 -41.32 -29.55
N ASN A 281 6.86 -42.52 -29.74
CA ASN A 281 6.42 -43.07 -31.00
C ASN A 281 4.92 -43.22 -31.01
N SER A 282 4.28 -42.56 -31.97
CA SER A 282 2.83 -42.44 -32.11
C SER A 282 2.09 -43.66 -32.66
N ASP A 283 2.72 -44.84 -32.70
CA ASP A 283 2.03 -46.05 -33.15
C ASP A 283 1.16 -46.62 -32.04
N ALA A 284 -0.14 -46.29 -32.11
CA ALA A 284 -1.17 -46.76 -31.16
C ALA A 284 -1.23 -48.30 -31.05
N LYS A 285 -0.57 -49.05 -31.95
CA LYS A 285 -0.54 -50.53 -31.95
C LYS A 285 0.34 -51.15 -30.86
N ASP A 286 1.25 -50.38 -30.24
CA ASP A 286 2.17 -50.90 -29.23
C ASP A 286 1.80 -50.58 -27.80
N LEU A 287 0.68 -49.85 -27.59
CA LEU A 287 0.24 -49.47 -26.26
C LEU A 287 -0.39 -50.64 -25.48
N LYS A 288 0.12 -50.87 -24.29
CA LYS A 288 -0.44 -51.86 -23.37
C LYS A 288 -1.77 -51.39 -22.76
N THR A 289 -2.66 -52.31 -22.43
CA THR A 289 -3.93 -52.01 -21.82
C THR A 289 -3.82 -51.16 -20.53
N GLU A 290 -2.69 -51.28 -19.80
CA GLU A 290 -2.40 -50.48 -18.61
C GLU A 290 -2.08 -49.01 -18.96
N ASP A 291 -1.38 -48.78 -20.08
CA ASP A 291 -1.07 -47.40 -20.53
C ASP A 291 -2.34 -46.67 -20.97
N LEU A 292 -3.25 -47.39 -21.66
CA LEU A 292 -4.56 -46.84 -22.04
C LEU A 292 -5.42 -46.50 -20.81
N LYS A 293 -5.36 -47.30 -19.72
CA LYS A 293 -6.04 -46.97 -18.47
C LYS A 293 -5.46 -45.71 -17.82
N LYS A 294 -4.13 -45.53 -17.84
CA LYS A 294 -3.46 -44.32 -17.32
C LYS A 294 -3.86 -43.09 -18.14
N PHE A 295 -3.82 -43.15 -19.46
CA PHE A 295 -4.22 -42.05 -20.34
C PHE A 295 -5.70 -41.68 -20.16
N LYS A 296 -6.58 -42.66 -19.98
CA LYS A 296 -8.02 -42.38 -19.63
C LYS A 296 -8.17 -41.62 -18.32
N LYS A 297 -7.33 -41.91 -17.32
CA LYS A 297 -7.34 -41.20 -16.03
C LYS A 297 -6.80 -39.78 -16.21
N GLU A 298 -5.70 -39.61 -16.92
CA GLU A 298 -5.12 -38.29 -17.22
C GLU A 298 -6.09 -37.43 -18.06
N LEU A 299 -6.72 -37.98 -19.08
CA LEU A 299 -7.71 -37.28 -19.91
C LEU A 299 -8.89 -36.73 -19.07
N LYS A 300 -9.26 -37.38 -17.98
CA LYS A 300 -10.28 -36.88 -17.05
C LYS A 300 -9.78 -35.72 -16.16
N ALA A 301 -8.48 -35.66 -15.85
CA ALA A 301 -7.89 -34.63 -15.01
C ALA A 301 -7.50 -33.37 -15.79
N LEU A 302 -7.08 -33.51 -17.04
CA LEU A 302 -6.58 -32.42 -17.89
C LEU A 302 -7.56 -31.24 -18.09
N PRO A 303 -8.87 -31.42 -18.26
CA PRO A 303 -9.80 -30.29 -18.36
C PRO A 303 -9.80 -29.41 -17.12
N LYS A 304 -9.69 -30.02 -15.92
CA LYS A 304 -9.63 -29.28 -14.66
C LYS A 304 -8.32 -28.50 -14.54
N LEU A 305 -7.22 -29.11 -14.98
CA LEU A 305 -5.91 -28.45 -15.02
C LEU A 305 -5.91 -27.28 -16.00
N SER A 306 -6.48 -27.47 -17.21
CA SER A 306 -6.64 -26.41 -18.22
C SER A 306 -7.47 -25.24 -17.69
N LEU A 307 -8.58 -25.50 -17.04
CA LEU A 307 -9.40 -24.46 -16.44
C LEU A 307 -8.64 -23.67 -15.35
N LYS A 308 -7.92 -24.39 -14.48
CA LYS A 308 -7.08 -23.73 -13.45
C LYS A 308 -6.01 -22.85 -14.10
N TYR A 309 -5.33 -23.39 -15.11
CA TYR A 309 -4.28 -22.68 -15.84
C TYR A 309 -4.80 -21.39 -16.50
N THR A 310 -5.89 -21.50 -17.23
CA THR A 310 -6.53 -20.35 -17.90
C THR A 310 -6.97 -19.28 -16.90
N ARG A 311 -7.54 -19.70 -15.75
CA ARG A 311 -7.95 -18.77 -14.69
C ARG A 311 -6.76 -18.00 -14.11
N LEU A 312 -5.64 -18.67 -13.86
CA LEU A 312 -4.43 -18.03 -13.34
C LEU A 312 -3.84 -17.02 -14.34
N LEU A 313 -3.81 -17.38 -15.64
CA LEU A 313 -3.38 -16.45 -16.69
C LEU A 313 -4.25 -15.19 -16.71
N HIS A 314 -5.56 -15.38 -16.65
CA HIS A 314 -6.50 -14.24 -16.67
C HIS A 314 -6.30 -13.32 -15.46
N LEU A 315 -6.09 -13.87 -14.26
CA LEU A 315 -5.80 -13.09 -13.06
C LEU A 315 -4.50 -12.28 -13.19
N ILE A 316 -3.45 -12.81 -13.83
CA ILE A 316 -2.22 -12.07 -14.09
C ILE A 316 -2.48 -10.91 -15.08
N GLU A 317 -3.30 -11.12 -16.12
CA GLU A 317 -3.72 -10.07 -17.05
C GLU A 317 -4.53 -8.97 -16.33
N GLU A 318 -5.42 -9.34 -15.40
CA GLU A 318 -6.17 -8.38 -14.58
C GLU A 318 -5.24 -7.52 -13.72
N TYR A 319 -4.18 -8.11 -13.11
CA TYR A 319 -3.19 -7.33 -12.35
C TYR A 319 -2.38 -6.40 -13.26
N GLN A 320 -2.03 -6.83 -14.47
CA GLN A 320 -1.38 -5.93 -15.43
C GLN A 320 -2.26 -4.71 -15.75
N ASN A 321 -3.53 -4.93 -16.02
CA ASN A 321 -4.49 -3.86 -16.28
C ASN A 321 -4.67 -2.94 -15.06
N THR A 322 -4.69 -3.51 -13.86
CA THR A 322 -4.73 -2.75 -12.60
C THR A 322 -3.52 -1.83 -12.46
N ILE A 323 -2.32 -2.31 -12.80
CA ILE A 323 -1.09 -1.48 -12.78
C ILE A 323 -1.20 -0.35 -13.80
N ILE A 324 -1.62 -0.63 -15.04
CA ILE A 324 -1.75 0.38 -16.11
C ILE A 324 -2.70 1.51 -15.66
N ILE A 325 -3.92 1.16 -15.29
CA ILE A 325 -4.95 2.13 -14.92
C ILE A 325 -4.52 2.98 -13.72
N ASN A 326 -3.96 2.35 -12.68
CA ASN A 326 -3.60 3.09 -11.48
C ASN A 326 -2.28 3.88 -11.64
N SER A 327 -1.38 3.46 -12.52
CA SER A 327 -0.21 4.26 -12.93
C SER A 327 -0.62 5.53 -13.67
N ASP A 328 -1.61 5.46 -14.56
CA ASP A 328 -2.15 6.62 -15.28
C ASP A 328 -2.86 7.58 -14.33
N ASN A 329 -3.65 7.04 -13.39
CA ASN A 329 -4.30 7.82 -12.35
C ASN A 329 -3.27 8.52 -11.44
N TYR A 330 -2.21 7.81 -11.04
CA TYR A 330 -1.10 8.37 -10.27
C TYR A 330 -0.43 9.52 -11.03
N SER A 331 -0.07 9.32 -12.30
CA SER A 331 0.51 10.37 -13.17
C SER A 331 -0.40 11.58 -13.31
N SER A 332 -1.71 11.35 -13.39
CA SER A 332 -2.71 12.43 -13.44
C SER A 332 -2.69 13.25 -12.13
N ARG A 333 -2.54 12.61 -10.96
CA ARG A 333 -2.41 13.32 -9.68
C ARG A 333 -1.10 14.07 -9.57
N VAL A 334 0.02 13.50 -9.99
CA VAL A 334 1.31 14.21 -10.05
C VAL A 334 1.18 15.47 -10.89
N ARG A 335 0.58 15.39 -12.10
CA ARG A 335 0.35 16.57 -12.95
C ARG A 335 -0.54 17.61 -12.28
N ARG A 336 -1.61 17.18 -11.57
CA ARG A 336 -2.49 18.09 -10.84
C ARG A 336 -1.75 18.83 -9.72
N ILE A 337 -0.97 18.10 -8.90
CA ILE A 337 -0.15 18.68 -7.83
C ILE A 337 0.87 19.67 -8.44
N SER A 338 1.56 19.29 -9.52
CA SER A 338 2.48 20.18 -10.22
C SER A 338 1.78 21.46 -10.72
N TYR A 339 0.58 21.36 -11.25
CA TYR A 339 -0.21 22.51 -11.71
C TYR A 339 -0.60 23.45 -10.54
N ILE A 340 -1.08 22.89 -9.43
CA ILE A 340 -1.50 23.67 -8.25
C ILE A 340 -0.30 24.35 -7.61
N THR A 341 0.79 23.63 -7.42
CA THR A 341 1.98 24.13 -6.71
C THR A 341 2.95 24.92 -7.58
N GLY A 342 2.85 24.80 -8.91
CA GLY A 342 3.81 25.38 -9.85
C GLY A 342 5.20 24.73 -9.85
N GLU A 343 5.35 23.53 -9.27
CA GLU A 343 6.64 22.87 -9.03
C GLU A 343 6.85 21.63 -9.91
N ASP A 344 8.11 21.32 -10.23
CA ASP A 344 8.49 20.06 -10.87
C ASP A 344 8.65 18.96 -9.80
N LEU A 345 7.76 17.98 -9.84
CA LEU A 345 7.67 16.92 -8.84
C LEU A 345 8.52 15.69 -9.22
N ARG A 346 9.83 15.88 -9.43
CA ARG A 346 10.75 14.79 -9.83
C ARG A 346 10.68 13.60 -8.88
N PHE A 347 10.63 13.89 -7.59
CA PHE A 347 10.51 12.84 -6.55
C PHE A 347 9.32 11.91 -6.76
N LEU A 348 8.18 12.38 -7.25
CA LEU A 348 6.97 11.57 -7.42
C LEU A 348 6.90 10.80 -8.76
N LYS A 349 7.66 11.20 -9.77
CA LYS A 349 7.59 10.64 -11.13
C LYS A 349 8.01 9.17 -11.25
N PRO A 350 9.07 8.66 -10.56
CA PRO A 350 9.62 7.32 -10.81
C PRO A 350 8.62 6.18 -10.65
N LEU A 351 7.60 6.31 -9.80
CA LEU A 351 6.59 5.25 -9.70
C LEU A 351 5.90 4.98 -11.04
N SER A 352 5.47 6.03 -11.74
CA SER A 352 4.74 5.90 -13.00
C SER A 352 5.63 5.81 -14.23
N GLU A 353 6.78 6.50 -14.23
CA GLU A 353 7.65 6.58 -15.41
C GLU A 353 8.66 5.41 -15.49
N GLU A 354 9.04 4.82 -14.36
CA GLU A 354 10.06 3.78 -14.29
C GLU A 354 9.50 2.46 -13.72
N ASN A 355 9.03 2.50 -12.46
CA ASN A 355 8.68 1.28 -11.73
C ASN A 355 7.46 0.56 -12.32
N SER A 356 6.38 1.28 -12.62
CA SER A 356 5.18 0.67 -13.21
C SER A 356 5.44 0.15 -14.63
N VAL A 357 6.31 0.82 -15.39
CA VAL A 357 6.75 0.36 -16.71
C VAL A 357 7.55 -0.94 -16.59
N PHE A 358 8.44 -1.03 -15.61
CA PHE A 358 9.16 -2.27 -15.33
C PHE A 358 8.20 -3.40 -14.92
N PHE A 359 7.23 -3.13 -14.04
CA PHE A 359 6.24 -4.12 -13.61
C PHE A 359 5.43 -4.66 -14.77
N GLN A 360 4.96 -3.78 -15.66
CA GLN A 360 4.20 -4.16 -16.86
C GLN A 360 5.03 -5.01 -17.82
N LYS A 361 6.30 -4.65 -18.06
CA LYS A 361 7.21 -5.43 -18.91
C LYS A 361 7.47 -6.81 -18.33
N GLN A 362 7.67 -6.92 -17.02
CA GLN A 362 7.87 -8.19 -16.34
C GLN A 362 6.62 -9.09 -16.51
N ILE A 363 5.43 -8.57 -16.24
CA ILE A 363 4.18 -9.33 -16.40
C ILE A 363 3.95 -9.72 -17.87
N THR A 364 4.25 -8.85 -18.82
CA THR A 364 4.15 -9.16 -20.25
C THR A 364 5.07 -10.34 -20.63
N SER A 365 6.30 -10.35 -20.13
CA SER A 365 7.25 -11.46 -20.33
C SER A 365 6.73 -12.76 -19.74
N ASP A 366 6.21 -12.72 -18.51
CA ASP A 366 5.65 -13.88 -17.82
C ASP A 366 4.44 -14.46 -18.58
N LEU A 367 3.52 -13.60 -19.01
CA LEU A 367 2.37 -14.00 -19.82
C LEU A 367 2.81 -14.65 -21.15
N GLY A 368 3.85 -14.09 -21.80
CA GLY A 368 4.42 -14.64 -23.01
C GLY A 368 4.93 -16.08 -22.80
N TYR A 369 5.67 -16.30 -21.70
CA TYR A 369 6.16 -17.62 -21.33
C TYR A 369 5.02 -18.62 -21.07
N PHE A 370 4.05 -18.25 -20.26
CA PHE A 370 2.98 -19.17 -19.84
C PHE A 370 1.92 -19.41 -20.92
N LYS A 371 1.73 -18.51 -21.90
CA LYS A 371 0.83 -18.77 -23.03
C LYS A 371 1.26 -19.97 -23.87
N HIS A 372 2.56 -20.26 -23.95
CA HIS A 372 3.06 -21.51 -24.55
C HIS A 372 2.60 -22.76 -23.79
N GLY A 373 2.52 -22.71 -22.47
CA GLY A 373 2.04 -23.83 -21.65
C GLY A 373 0.57 -24.17 -21.90
N LEU A 374 -0.27 -23.18 -22.16
CA LEU A 374 -1.66 -23.42 -22.51
C LEU A 374 -1.79 -24.15 -23.86
N ALA A 375 -1.06 -23.68 -24.86
CA ALA A 375 -1.02 -24.32 -26.18
C ALA A 375 -0.51 -25.78 -26.10
N LEU A 376 0.54 -26.00 -25.30
CA LEU A 376 1.08 -27.33 -25.02
C LEU A 376 0.02 -28.25 -24.37
N LEU A 377 -0.74 -27.74 -23.40
CA LEU A 377 -1.78 -28.48 -22.74
C LEU A 377 -2.92 -28.90 -23.69
N GLU A 378 -3.32 -28.01 -24.61
CA GLU A 378 -4.32 -28.31 -25.64
C GLU A 378 -3.83 -29.39 -26.61
N GLN A 379 -2.56 -29.35 -27.01
CA GLN A 379 -1.93 -30.41 -27.83
C GLN A 379 -1.93 -31.75 -27.09
N VAL A 380 -1.54 -31.79 -25.83
CA VAL A 380 -1.56 -33.00 -24.98
C VAL A 380 -2.98 -33.61 -24.92
N ILE A 381 -3.99 -32.81 -24.68
CA ILE A 381 -5.39 -33.26 -24.66
C ILE A 381 -5.75 -33.89 -26.01
N THR A 382 -5.35 -33.27 -27.11
CA THR A 382 -5.64 -33.76 -28.48
C THR A 382 -4.93 -35.08 -28.75
N VAL A 383 -3.64 -35.20 -28.41
CA VAL A 383 -2.86 -36.44 -28.57
C VAL A 383 -3.45 -37.58 -27.75
N ILE A 384 -3.74 -37.37 -26.46
CA ILE A 384 -4.29 -38.42 -25.60
C ILE A 384 -5.70 -38.84 -26.09
N ARG A 385 -6.51 -37.93 -26.60
CA ARG A 385 -7.82 -38.28 -27.22
C ARG A 385 -7.65 -39.17 -28.45
N GLY A 386 -6.61 -38.96 -29.23
CA GLY A 386 -6.30 -39.82 -30.39
C GLY A 386 -5.76 -41.21 -30.03
N LEU A 387 -5.22 -41.40 -28.82
CA LEU A 387 -4.68 -42.66 -28.34
C LEU A 387 -5.70 -43.53 -27.58
N VAL A 388 -6.81 -42.97 -27.14
CA VAL A 388 -7.84 -43.62 -26.27
C VAL A 388 -9.15 -43.85 -27.03
#